data_95e2ccbf257bd84abc2adf65bf7e7b79
#
_entry.id   95e2ccbf257bd84abc2adf65bf7e7b79
#
_cell.length_a   1.000
_cell.length_b   1.000
_cell.length_c   1.000
_cell.angle_alpha   90.00
_cell.angle_beta   90.00
_cell.angle_gamma   90.00
#
_symmetry.space_group_name_H-M   'P 1'
#
loop_
_entity.id
_entity.type
_entity.pdbx_description
1 polymer ?
#
loop_
_entity_poly.entity_id
_entity_poly.type
_entity_poly.pdbx_seq_one_letter_code
_entity_poly.pdbx_strand_id
1 'polypeptide(L)'
;PYIRTPLPIGLWAYNYLYTPRQKGFKYWLFKRLAKQPVLISKVQPRLRTKVAEQVLENYGYFGSHAADSLLYRKHGRKAKVYYTLGIAPPWHYSKIAYPEVDSGMEHLMDSLRATSLLRVGAQYNMDSLTLERKRISQLLRNRGYYYFRPEYLEYLADTTSGLRQVDLRLNLKPNLPEVALKPYRVGGITVRLTNIKPGPTDTLRLPNATVIAQRPMKIRPRILSGALTLRSGQLFTVDAQNRTQTDLNKLGIFRSVNLSVTPLDSLRGSDTLDVAIDAQFDYPLEAALETDVTSKSNSFIGPGITFKVSNNNLFRGGEVLALKLNGSYEWQTGNKNSGGRSSRLNSYELGLNANLSIPRLLLPSFITRRLKYPGSTTFQLGVDLMNRPSFFRLIAFSGSAGYNFQTSP
;
A
#
# COMPACT_ATOMS: atom_id res chain seq x y z
N PRO A 1 18.53 -6.97 14.14
CA PRO A 1 19.81 -7.66 14.29
C PRO A 1 20.82 -7.00 13.34
N TYR A 2 21.71 -6.18 13.91
CA TYR A 2 22.82 -5.61 13.15
C TYR A 2 23.84 -6.72 12.90
N ILE A 3 23.97 -7.15 11.65
CA ILE A 3 25.05 -8.03 11.22
C ILE A 3 26.37 -7.28 11.49
N ARG A 4 27.11 -7.72 12.51
CA ARG A 4 28.46 -7.22 12.76
C ARG A 4 29.36 -7.75 11.64
N THR A 5 29.66 -6.94 10.66
CA THR A 5 30.78 -7.22 9.76
C THR A 5 32.05 -7.20 10.63
N PRO A 6 32.91 -8.22 10.57
CA PRO A 6 34.12 -8.31 11.40
C PRO A 6 35.10 -7.15 11.16
N LEU A 7 35.02 -6.50 10.02
CA LEU A 7 35.82 -5.33 9.65
C LEU A 7 34.90 -4.10 9.46
N PRO A 8 35.09 -3.02 10.25
CA PRO A 8 34.31 -1.78 10.10
C PRO A 8 34.79 -0.96 8.90
N ILE A 9 34.60 -1.49 7.69
CA ILE A 9 35.07 -0.87 6.41
C ILE A 9 34.62 0.59 6.30
N GLY A 10 33.39 0.89 6.70
CA GLY A 10 32.86 2.25 6.63
C GLY A 10 33.58 3.25 7.54
N LEU A 11 33.96 2.84 8.75
CA LEU A 11 34.71 3.65 9.70
C LEU A 11 36.18 3.81 9.25
N TRP A 12 36.76 2.74 8.72
CA TRP A 12 38.10 2.77 8.16
C TRP A 12 38.14 3.73 6.94
N ALA A 13 37.18 3.62 6.04
CA ALA A 13 37.06 4.50 4.88
C ALA A 13 36.88 5.96 5.31
N TYR A 14 36.12 6.24 6.37
CA TYR A 14 35.96 7.58 6.93
C TYR A 14 37.31 8.16 7.38
N ASN A 15 38.13 7.41 8.10
CA ASN A 15 39.39 7.91 8.64
C ASN A 15 40.48 8.00 7.58
N TYR A 16 40.54 7.08 6.62
CA TYR A 16 41.63 7.01 5.63
C TYR A 16 41.35 7.75 4.34
N LEU A 17 40.09 7.79 3.90
CA LEU A 17 39.70 8.41 2.64
C LEU A 17 39.24 9.86 2.80
N TYR A 18 39.14 10.35 4.06
CA TYR A 18 38.78 11.73 4.28
C TYR A 18 39.75 12.66 3.56
N THR A 19 39.23 13.58 2.77
CA THR A 19 40.00 14.60 2.08
C THR A 19 39.28 15.94 2.12
N PRO A 20 39.96 17.03 2.52
CA PRO A 20 39.33 18.36 2.56
C PRO A 20 38.94 18.85 1.15
N ARG A 21 39.64 18.36 0.11
CA ARG A 21 39.32 18.66 -1.30
C ARG A 21 38.13 17.75 -1.72
N GLN A 22 36.94 18.30 -1.86
CA GLN A 22 35.74 17.60 -2.24
C GLN A 22 35.68 17.21 -3.74
N LYS A 23 36.83 16.84 -4.33
CA LYS A 23 36.96 16.47 -5.75
C LYS A 23 37.93 15.28 -5.90
N GLY A 24 37.75 14.50 -6.98
CA GLY A 24 38.62 13.39 -7.36
C GLY A 24 38.16 12.01 -6.91
N PHE A 25 38.83 10.96 -7.38
CA PHE A 25 38.51 9.55 -7.14
C PHE A 25 38.49 9.19 -5.65
N LYS A 26 39.42 9.73 -4.85
CA LYS A 26 39.46 9.51 -3.41
C LYS A 26 38.19 10.03 -2.68
N TYR A 27 37.68 11.21 -3.08
CA TYR A 27 36.45 11.76 -2.57
C TYR A 27 35.22 10.97 -3.00
N TRP A 28 35.19 10.49 -4.25
CA TRP A 28 34.14 9.61 -4.75
C TRP A 28 34.06 8.30 -3.93
N LEU A 29 35.23 7.69 -3.66
CA LEU A 29 35.33 6.47 -2.84
C LEU A 29 34.92 6.76 -1.38
N PHE A 30 35.30 7.90 -0.83
CA PHE A 30 34.86 8.36 0.48
C PHE A 30 33.34 8.46 0.54
N LYS A 31 32.70 9.12 -0.43
CA LYS A 31 31.25 9.29 -0.48
C LYS A 31 30.48 7.96 -0.57
N ARG A 32 31.07 6.96 -1.19
CA ARG A 32 30.46 5.63 -1.36
C ARG A 32 30.65 4.71 -0.14
N LEU A 33 31.81 4.72 0.47
CA LEU A 33 32.21 3.74 1.47
C LEU A 33 32.26 4.29 2.89
N ALA A 34 32.49 5.60 3.09
CA ALA A 34 32.69 6.16 4.42
C ALA A 34 31.37 6.23 5.19
N LYS A 35 31.38 5.74 6.44
CA LYS A 35 30.32 5.96 7.41
C LYS A 35 30.86 6.80 8.55
N GLN A 36 30.20 7.90 8.87
CA GLN A 36 30.57 8.76 9.99
C GLN A 36 30.58 7.97 11.30
N PRO A 37 31.58 8.21 12.17
CA PRO A 37 31.59 7.62 13.50
C PRO A 37 30.39 8.10 14.31
N VAL A 38 29.72 7.17 14.96
CA VAL A 38 28.62 7.52 15.89
C VAL A 38 29.26 8.00 17.20
N LEU A 39 29.20 9.29 17.46
CA LEU A 39 29.69 9.86 18.69
C LEU A 39 28.73 9.60 19.84
N ILE A 40 29.27 9.36 21.04
CA ILE A 40 28.45 9.07 22.22
C ILE A 40 27.49 10.21 22.57
N SER A 41 27.88 11.46 22.28
CA SER A 41 27.02 12.64 22.43
C SER A 41 25.76 12.58 21.56
N LYS A 42 25.83 11.93 20.37
CA LYS A 42 24.69 11.74 19.46
C LYS A 42 23.81 10.54 19.87
N VAL A 43 24.33 9.61 20.66
CA VAL A 43 23.58 8.42 21.09
C VAL A 43 22.55 8.76 22.14
N GLN A 44 22.80 9.80 22.98
CA GLN A 44 21.94 10.26 24.07
C GLN A 44 21.40 9.09 24.93
N PRO A 45 22.25 8.37 25.69
CA PRO A 45 21.85 7.14 26.40
C PRO A 45 20.69 7.37 27.36
N ARG A 46 20.70 8.48 28.11
CA ARG A 46 19.64 8.86 29.06
C ARG A 46 18.27 9.10 28.40
N LEU A 47 18.25 9.62 27.16
CA LEU A 47 17.00 9.76 26.43
C LEU A 47 16.47 8.39 26.01
N ARG A 48 17.36 7.49 25.64
CA ARG A 48 16.98 6.11 25.25
C ARG A 48 16.45 5.29 26.42
N THR A 49 16.96 5.48 27.63
CA THR A 49 16.40 4.82 28.82
C THR A 49 15.00 5.35 29.12
N LYS A 50 14.76 6.65 29.06
CA LYS A 50 13.41 7.22 29.21
C LYS A 50 12.43 6.70 28.17
N VAL A 51 12.86 6.61 26.92
CA VAL A 51 12.02 6.03 25.84
C VAL A 51 11.73 4.55 26.11
N ALA A 52 12.72 3.80 26.61
CA ALA A 52 12.52 2.39 26.97
C ALA A 52 11.52 2.22 28.11
N GLU A 53 11.58 3.06 29.15
CA GLU A 53 10.59 3.07 30.25
C GLU A 53 9.19 3.37 29.70
N GLN A 54 9.05 4.42 28.88
CA GLN A 54 7.76 4.76 28.28
C GLN A 54 7.19 3.64 27.38
N VAL A 55 8.05 2.95 26.63
CA VAL A 55 7.62 1.78 25.85
C VAL A 55 7.14 0.66 26.77
N LEU A 56 7.83 0.39 27.89
CA LEU A 56 7.39 -0.61 28.87
C LEU A 56 6.03 -0.24 29.48
N GLU A 57 5.83 1.02 29.86
CA GLU A 57 4.54 1.53 30.36
C GLU A 57 3.42 1.37 29.32
N ASN A 58 3.68 1.68 28.05
CA ASN A 58 2.71 1.51 26.97
C ASN A 58 2.23 0.04 26.81
N TYR A 59 3.07 -0.91 27.19
CA TYR A 59 2.74 -2.33 27.19
C TYR A 59 2.32 -2.88 28.58
N GLY A 60 2.01 -1.98 29.53
CA GLY A 60 1.47 -2.35 30.84
C GLY A 60 2.50 -2.77 31.87
N TYR A 61 3.77 -2.56 31.65
CA TYR A 61 4.84 -2.85 32.61
C TYR A 61 5.12 -1.60 33.48
N PHE A 62 4.08 -1.11 34.16
CA PHE A 62 4.17 0.07 35.00
C PHE A 62 5.15 -0.14 36.17
N GLY A 63 5.94 0.92 36.47
CA GLY A 63 6.98 0.84 37.49
C GLY A 63 8.27 0.14 37.05
N SER A 64 8.39 -0.17 35.76
CA SER A 64 9.67 -0.61 35.18
C SER A 64 10.67 0.56 35.14
N HIS A 65 11.95 0.26 35.26
CA HIS A 65 13.02 1.25 35.21
C HIS A 65 14.12 0.84 34.25
N ALA A 66 14.77 1.83 33.64
CA ALA A 66 15.90 1.62 32.75
C ALA A 66 17.09 2.48 33.20
N ALA A 67 18.26 1.88 33.25
CA ALA A 67 19.51 2.56 33.56
C ALA A 67 20.50 2.41 32.41
N ASP A 68 21.37 3.39 32.26
CA ASP A 68 22.48 3.32 31.33
C ASP A 68 23.82 3.39 32.05
N SER A 69 24.82 2.69 31.53
CA SER A 69 26.19 2.79 31.97
C SER A 69 27.14 2.88 30.77
N LEU A 70 28.18 3.71 30.94
CA LEU A 70 29.16 3.97 29.90
C LEU A 70 30.51 3.36 30.28
N LEU A 71 31.01 2.44 29.45
CA LEU A 71 32.35 1.90 29.59
C LEU A 71 33.28 2.50 28.52
N TYR A 72 34.22 3.30 28.93
CA TYR A 72 35.25 3.87 28.05
C TYR A 72 36.42 2.91 27.89
N ARG A 73 36.91 2.74 26.66
CA ARG A 73 38.06 1.91 26.31
C ARG A 73 39.05 2.69 25.46
N LYS A 74 40.31 2.23 25.42
CA LYS A 74 41.39 2.81 24.62
C LYS A 74 41.56 4.31 24.89
N HIS A 75 41.78 4.69 26.14
CA HIS A 75 42.00 6.09 26.55
C HIS A 75 40.87 7.05 26.12
N GLY A 76 39.62 6.62 26.28
CA GLY A 76 38.46 7.44 25.95
C GLY A 76 38.03 7.49 24.47
N ARG A 77 38.82 6.86 23.57
CA ARG A 77 38.53 6.88 22.12
C ARG A 77 37.38 5.96 21.69
N LYS A 78 36.98 4.99 22.53
CA LYS A 78 35.87 4.09 22.28
C LYS A 78 35.00 4.01 23.52
N ALA A 79 33.69 4.02 23.33
CA ALA A 79 32.74 3.83 24.39
C ALA A 79 31.78 2.68 24.06
N LYS A 80 31.38 1.93 25.08
CA LYS A 80 30.26 0.98 25.03
C LYS A 80 29.18 1.49 25.96
N VAL A 81 27.94 1.47 25.50
CA VAL A 81 26.77 1.76 26.32
C VAL A 81 26.13 0.45 26.70
N TYR A 82 25.89 0.24 27.97
CA TYR A 82 25.09 -0.85 28.51
C TYR A 82 23.78 -0.28 29.00
N TYR A 83 22.70 -0.93 28.65
CA TYR A 83 21.36 -0.62 29.13
C TYR A 83 20.89 -1.77 30.00
N THR A 84 20.51 -1.45 31.22
CA THR A 84 19.94 -2.41 32.17
C THR A 84 18.46 -2.08 32.34
N LEU A 85 17.60 -3.06 32.14
CA LEU A 85 16.16 -2.93 32.27
C LEU A 85 15.68 -3.76 33.48
N GLY A 86 15.07 -3.08 34.47
CA GLY A 86 14.32 -3.71 35.53
C GLY A 86 12.85 -3.75 35.14
N ILE A 87 12.35 -4.91 34.70
CA ILE A 87 11.01 -5.05 34.18
C ILE A 87 10.07 -5.45 35.31
N ALA A 88 9.05 -4.62 35.59
CA ALA A 88 7.98 -4.93 36.52
C ALA A 88 6.99 -5.94 35.90
N PRO A 89 6.21 -6.67 36.70
CA PRO A 89 5.16 -7.53 36.16
C PRO A 89 4.08 -6.75 35.42
N PRO A 90 3.47 -7.33 34.37
CA PRO A 90 2.47 -6.65 33.54
C PRO A 90 1.14 -6.45 34.26
N TRP A 91 0.44 -5.42 33.88
CA TRP A 91 -0.92 -5.10 34.34
C TRP A 91 -1.94 -5.64 33.35
N HIS A 92 -3.15 -6.01 33.83
CA HIS A 92 -4.22 -6.61 33.03
C HIS A 92 -5.53 -5.87 33.21
N TYR A 93 -6.37 -5.92 32.18
CA TYR A 93 -7.73 -5.35 32.27
C TYR A 93 -8.61 -6.21 33.19
N SER A 94 -9.16 -5.63 34.24
CA SER A 94 -10.13 -6.30 35.12
C SER A 94 -11.56 -6.03 34.66
N LYS A 95 -11.86 -4.83 34.22
CA LYS A 95 -13.17 -4.41 33.74
C LYS A 95 -13.03 -3.51 32.52
N ILE A 96 -13.95 -3.67 31.56
CA ILE A 96 -14.03 -2.78 30.37
C ILE A 96 -15.49 -2.31 30.26
N ALA A 97 -15.72 -1.02 30.49
CA ALA A 97 -17.02 -0.39 30.40
C ALA A 97 -17.10 0.49 29.15
N TYR A 98 -18.23 0.43 28.46
CA TYR A 98 -18.55 1.26 27.30
C TYR A 98 -19.50 2.38 27.72
N PRO A 99 -19.53 3.51 26.99
CA PRO A 99 -20.39 4.63 27.33
C PRO A 99 -21.88 4.22 27.22
N GLU A 100 -22.65 4.70 28.16
CA GLU A 100 -24.10 4.71 28.03
C GLU A 100 -24.49 5.85 27.11
N VAL A 101 -25.18 5.55 26.02
CA VAL A 101 -25.58 6.52 24.99
C VAL A 101 -27.08 6.46 24.83
N ASP A 102 -27.71 7.61 24.57
CA ASP A 102 -29.15 7.74 24.39
C ASP A 102 -29.75 6.75 23.38
N SER A 103 -30.98 6.39 23.54
CA SER A 103 -31.78 5.29 22.96
C SER A 103 -31.63 5.01 21.45
N GLY A 104 -31.04 5.91 20.67
CA GLY A 104 -30.79 5.71 19.24
C GLY A 104 -29.46 4.99 18.90
N MET A 105 -28.51 4.96 19.84
CA MET A 105 -27.20 4.32 19.65
C MET A 105 -27.01 3.02 20.44
N GLU A 106 -27.99 2.59 21.24
CA GLU A 106 -27.87 1.44 22.13
C GLU A 106 -27.53 0.13 21.36
N HIS A 107 -28.31 -0.16 20.31
CA HIS A 107 -28.01 -1.30 19.42
C HIS A 107 -26.65 -1.22 18.73
N LEU A 108 -26.14 -0.01 18.55
CA LEU A 108 -24.81 0.20 18.00
C LEU A 108 -23.72 -0.18 19.01
N MET A 109 -23.94 0.15 20.28
CA MET A 109 -23.01 -0.17 21.38
C MET A 109 -22.89 -1.67 21.61
N ASP A 110 -23.97 -2.44 21.49
CA ASP A 110 -23.91 -3.90 21.57
C ASP A 110 -23.07 -4.51 20.44
N SER A 111 -23.24 -4.00 19.23
CA SER A 111 -22.39 -4.38 18.09
C SER A 111 -20.91 -4.00 18.30
N LEU A 112 -20.63 -2.88 18.96
CA LEU A 112 -19.28 -2.44 19.30
C LEU A 112 -18.62 -3.35 20.34
N ARG A 113 -19.37 -3.77 21.37
CA ARG A 113 -18.92 -4.70 22.42
C ARG A 113 -18.57 -6.07 21.83
N ALA A 114 -19.47 -6.62 21.02
CA ALA A 114 -19.31 -7.96 20.44
C ALA A 114 -18.05 -8.12 19.58
N THR A 115 -17.59 -7.03 18.94
CA THR A 115 -16.43 -7.04 18.03
C THR A 115 -15.19 -6.36 18.62
N SER A 116 -15.17 -6.09 19.93
CA SER A 116 -14.06 -5.39 20.61
C SER A 116 -12.74 -6.12 20.49
N LEU A 117 -11.67 -5.35 20.29
CA LEU A 117 -10.30 -5.84 20.36
C LEU A 117 -9.80 -5.98 21.81
N LEU A 118 -10.47 -5.32 22.76
CA LEU A 118 -10.13 -5.34 24.17
C LEU A 118 -10.84 -6.51 24.86
N ARG A 119 -10.12 -7.25 25.70
CA ARG A 119 -10.67 -8.39 26.44
C ARG A 119 -10.28 -8.27 27.92
N VAL A 120 -11.22 -8.54 28.79
CA VAL A 120 -10.98 -8.69 30.23
C VAL A 120 -9.95 -9.81 30.44
N GLY A 121 -8.99 -9.60 31.34
CA GLY A 121 -7.86 -10.50 31.58
C GLY A 121 -6.68 -10.35 30.62
N ALA A 122 -6.83 -9.64 29.50
CA ALA A 122 -5.72 -9.36 28.61
C ALA A 122 -4.75 -8.33 29.23
N GLN A 123 -3.50 -8.38 28.85
CA GLN A 123 -2.48 -7.43 29.26
C GLN A 123 -2.81 -6.02 28.72
N TYR A 124 -2.58 -5.01 29.55
CA TYR A 124 -2.71 -3.61 29.14
C TYR A 124 -1.76 -3.29 27.97
N ASN A 125 -2.31 -2.67 26.93
CA ASN A 125 -1.56 -2.31 25.74
C ASN A 125 -2.15 -1.04 25.11
N MET A 126 -1.36 0.03 25.05
CA MET A 126 -1.74 1.32 24.47
C MET A 126 -2.06 1.25 22.98
N ASP A 127 -1.35 0.37 22.23
CA ASP A 127 -1.62 0.17 20.80
C ASP A 127 -3.01 -0.43 20.60
N SER A 128 -3.41 -1.40 21.44
CA SER A 128 -4.75 -1.99 21.40
C SER A 128 -5.84 -0.96 21.69
N LEU A 129 -5.62 -0.05 22.64
CA LEU A 129 -6.53 1.06 22.92
C LEU A 129 -6.67 2.01 21.71
N THR A 130 -5.56 2.30 21.08
CA THR A 130 -5.53 3.16 19.88
C THR A 130 -6.25 2.50 18.69
N LEU A 131 -6.01 1.21 18.47
CA LEU A 131 -6.67 0.43 17.44
C LEU A 131 -8.17 0.31 17.69
N GLU A 132 -8.59 0.11 18.93
CA GLU A 132 -10.00 0.05 19.31
C GLU A 132 -10.73 1.36 19.04
N ARG A 133 -10.15 2.53 19.39
CA ARG A 133 -10.71 3.83 19.02
C ARG A 133 -10.87 4.01 17.51
N LYS A 134 -9.87 3.58 16.74
CA LYS A 134 -9.95 3.61 15.26
C LYS A 134 -11.05 2.69 14.75
N ARG A 135 -11.17 1.47 15.30
CA ARG A 135 -12.21 0.50 14.94
C ARG A 135 -13.61 1.05 15.21
N ILE A 136 -13.82 1.61 16.40
CA ILE A 136 -15.11 2.20 16.78
C ILE A 136 -15.45 3.37 15.85
N SER A 137 -14.50 4.27 15.60
CA SER A 137 -14.70 5.38 14.68
C SER A 137 -15.06 4.90 13.27
N GLN A 138 -14.40 3.85 12.76
CA GLN A 138 -14.70 3.29 11.45
C GLN A 138 -16.09 2.65 11.40
N LEU A 139 -16.50 1.92 12.44
CA LEU A 139 -17.86 1.36 12.55
C LEU A 139 -18.93 2.45 12.57
N LEU A 140 -18.72 3.53 13.33
CA LEU A 140 -19.63 4.67 13.35
C LEU A 140 -19.72 5.36 11.99
N ARG A 141 -18.57 5.60 11.34
CA ARG A 141 -18.53 6.19 10.01
C ARG A 141 -19.18 5.29 8.94
N ASN A 142 -19.18 3.98 9.12
CA ASN A 142 -19.94 3.05 8.29
C ASN A 142 -21.44 3.00 8.61
N ARG A 143 -21.87 3.71 9.64
CA ARG A 143 -23.29 3.92 10.02
C ARG A 143 -23.74 5.35 9.77
N GLY A 144 -23.00 6.10 8.95
CA GLY A 144 -23.37 7.46 8.54
C GLY A 144 -22.72 8.58 9.34
N TYR A 145 -22.07 8.33 10.45
CA TYR A 145 -21.45 9.36 11.28
C TYR A 145 -20.14 9.87 10.64
N TYR A 146 -20.24 10.53 9.50
CA TYR A 146 -19.13 10.93 8.64
C TYR A 146 -18.04 11.71 9.38
N TYR A 147 -18.42 12.65 10.22
CA TYR A 147 -17.47 13.53 10.95
C TYR A 147 -16.93 12.91 12.23
N PHE A 148 -17.35 11.69 12.60
CA PHE A 148 -16.85 11.05 13.80
C PHE A 148 -15.36 10.69 13.66
N ARG A 149 -14.55 11.03 14.69
CA ARG A 149 -13.10 10.81 14.72
C ARG A 149 -12.68 9.99 15.93
N PRO A 150 -11.58 9.20 15.85
CA PRO A 150 -11.07 8.44 17.00
C PRO A 150 -10.72 9.32 18.22
N GLU A 151 -10.35 10.60 17.98
CA GLU A 151 -9.98 11.57 19.02
C GLU A 151 -11.15 12.02 19.89
N TYR A 152 -12.39 11.74 19.47
CA TYR A 152 -13.61 12.01 20.24
C TYR A 152 -13.87 10.97 21.33
N LEU A 153 -13.15 9.85 21.30
CA LEU A 153 -13.16 8.83 22.31
C LEU A 153 -11.98 9.01 23.28
N GLU A 154 -12.25 8.83 24.56
CA GLU A 154 -11.22 8.81 25.60
C GLU A 154 -11.38 7.56 26.48
N TYR A 155 -10.26 7.15 27.06
CA TYR A 155 -10.26 6.08 28.05
C TYR A 155 -9.93 6.68 29.43
N LEU A 156 -10.79 6.37 30.39
CA LEU A 156 -10.49 6.57 31.81
C LEU A 156 -10.03 5.23 32.36
N ALA A 157 -8.84 5.24 32.95
CA ALA A 157 -8.24 4.06 33.57
C ALA A 157 -8.17 4.23 35.07
N ASP A 158 -8.80 3.34 35.81
CA ASP A 158 -8.70 3.27 37.27
C ASP A 158 -7.75 2.11 37.62
N THR A 159 -6.70 2.44 38.33
CA THR A 159 -5.64 1.52 38.78
C THR A 159 -5.75 1.15 40.26
N THR A 160 -6.79 1.62 40.95
CA THR A 160 -7.01 1.42 42.39
C THR A 160 -7.84 0.17 42.70
N SER A 161 -8.51 -0.41 41.72
CA SER A 161 -9.46 -1.52 41.88
C SER A 161 -8.81 -2.86 42.25
N GLY A 162 -7.50 -3.02 42.13
CA GLY A 162 -6.79 -4.25 42.52
C GLY A 162 -5.31 -4.23 42.17
N LEU A 163 -4.58 -5.23 42.69
CA LEU A 163 -3.15 -5.35 42.46
C LEU A 163 -2.86 -5.68 40.98
N ARG A 164 -2.21 -4.76 40.24
CA ARG A 164 -1.87 -4.89 38.83
C ARG A 164 -3.10 -5.07 37.92
N GLN A 165 -4.19 -4.45 38.29
CA GLN A 165 -5.44 -4.44 37.54
C GLN A 165 -5.77 -3.03 37.07
N VAL A 166 -6.41 -2.94 35.91
CA VAL A 166 -6.88 -1.70 35.31
C VAL A 166 -8.37 -1.85 34.97
N ASP A 167 -9.20 -1.05 35.61
CA ASP A 167 -10.59 -0.87 35.19
C ASP A 167 -10.62 0.22 34.12
N LEU A 168 -11.05 -0.16 32.94
CA LEU A 168 -11.09 0.74 31.78
C LEU A 168 -12.50 1.17 31.47
N ARG A 169 -12.74 2.46 31.38
CA ARG A 169 -14.00 3.04 30.90
C ARG A 169 -13.77 3.83 29.63
N LEU A 170 -14.43 3.45 28.56
CA LEU A 170 -14.48 4.23 27.33
C LEU A 170 -15.59 5.27 27.46
N ASN A 171 -15.26 6.55 27.20
CA ASN A 171 -16.20 7.64 27.22
C ASN A 171 -16.11 8.46 25.92
N LEU A 172 -17.18 9.17 25.62
CA LEU A 172 -17.16 10.29 24.68
C LEU A 172 -16.61 11.51 25.39
N LYS A 173 -15.71 12.25 24.76
CA LYS A 173 -15.22 13.53 25.29
C LYS A 173 -16.36 14.53 25.44
N PRO A 174 -16.34 15.41 26.45
CA PRO A 174 -17.31 16.48 26.56
C PRO A 174 -17.16 17.47 25.39
N ASN A 175 -18.23 18.18 25.05
CA ASN A 175 -18.26 19.24 24.03
C ASN A 175 -17.92 18.77 22.61
N LEU A 176 -18.42 17.60 22.20
CA LEU A 176 -18.30 17.16 20.81
C LEU A 176 -19.13 18.05 19.88
N PRO A 177 -18.65 18.31 18.65
CA PRO A 177 -19.44 19.00 17.65
C PRO A 177 -20.71 18.19 17.32
N GLU A 178 -21.87 18.83 17.31
CA GLU A 178 -23.15 18.18 16.99
C GLU A 178 -23.11 17.43 15.63
N VAL A 179 -22.37 17.98 14.66
CA VAL A 179 -22.18 17.34 13.35
C VAL A 179 -21.51 15.97 13.44
N ALA A 180 -20.74 15.69 14.49
CA ALA A 180 -20.10 14.39 14.69
C ALA A 180 -21.07 13.33 15.23
N LEU A 181 -22.19 13.75 15.82
CA LEU A 181 -23.19 12.89 16.44
C LEU A 181 -24.42 12.65 15.55
N LYS A 182 -24.42 13.18 14.34
CA LYS A 182 -25.52 13.01 13.36
C LYS A 182 -25.12 12.04 12.26
N PRO A 183 -26.01 11.12 11.83
CA PRO A 183 -25.80 10.29 10.67
C PRO A 183 -26.11 11.07 9.38
N TYR A 184 -25.28 10.91 8.36
CA TYR A 184 -25.41 11.59 7.08
C TYR A 184 -25.79 10.60 5.97
N ARG A 185 -26.53 11.11 4.99
CA ARG A 185 -26.89 10.41 3.74
C ARG A 185 -26.10 10.99 2.57
N VAL A 186 -25.92 10.20 1.54
CA VAL A 186 -25.31 10.65 0.28
C VAL A 186 -26.33 11.50 -0.49
N GLY A 187 -25.97 12.72 -0.81
CA GLY A 187 -26.72 13.63 -1.64
C GLY A 187 -26.49 13.40 -3.14
N GLY A 188 -26.09 14.45 -3.85
CA GLY A 188 -25.69 14.38 -5.25
C GLY A 188 -24.30 13.73 -5.41
N ILE A 189 -24.16 12.92 -6.46
CA ILE A 189 -22.84 12.40 -6.87
C ILE A 189 -22.49 13.04 -8.22
N THR A 190 -21.41 13.80 -8.24
CA THR A 190 -20.92 14.44 -9.47
C THR A 190 -19.56 13.87 -9.83
N VAL A 191 -19.43 13.29 -11.02
CA VAL A 191 -18.17 12.75 -11.54
C VAL A 191 -17.66 13.66 -12.64
N ARG A 192 -16.50 14.27 -12.43
CA ARG A 192 -15.81 15.10 -13.44
C ARG A 192 -14.68 14.28 -14.07
N LEU A 193 -14.80 14.06 -15.39
CA LEU A 193 -13.83 13.32 -16.18
C LEU A 193 -13.05 14.29 -17.07
N THR A 194 -11.75 14.42 -16.82
CA THR A 194 -10.87 15.32 -17.59
C THR A 194 -9.88 14.53 -18.43
N ASN A 195 -9.72 14.97 -19.68
CA ASN A 195 -8.72 14.42 -20.60
C ASN A 195 -7.37 15.15 -20.40
N ILE A 196 -6.27 14.52 -20.83
CA ILE A 196 -4.93 15.14 -20.83
C ILE A 196 -4.92 16.38 -21.74
N LYS A 197 -5.57 16.27 -22.90
CA LYS A 197 -5.81 17.43 -23.80
C LYS A 197 -7.22 17.93 -23.53
N PRO A 198 -7.39 19.21 -23.13
CA PRO A 198 -8.69 19.79 -22.91
C PRO A 198 -9.59 19.68 -24.16
N GLY A 199 -10.85 19.43 -23.92
CA GLY A 199 -11.86 19.32 -24.96
C GLY A 199 -13.20 19.88 -24.47
N PRO A 200 -14.21 20.00 -25.36
CA PRO A 200 -15.53 20.41 -24.96
C PRO A 200 -16.13 19.47 -23.93
N THR A 201 -16.81 20.04 -22.95
CA THR A 201 -17.49 19.29 -21.88
C THR A 201 -18.91 18.92 -22.27
N ASP A 202 -19.29 17.72 -21.86
CA ASP A 202 -20.66 17.22 -22.03
C ASP A 202 -21.15 16.67 -20.69
N THR A 203 -22.46 16.73 -20.46
CA THR A 203 -23.07 16.25 -19.22
C THR A 203 -23.93 15.05 -19.53
N LEU A 204 -23.59 13.91 -18.86
CA LEU A 204 -24.34 12.67 -18.96
C LEU A 204 -24.97 12.36 -17.60
N ARG A 205 -26.24 12.07 -17.57
CA ARG A 205 -26.93 11.60 -16.36
C ARG A 205 -26.92 10.08 -16.31
N LEU A 206 -26.30 9.54 -15.29
CA LEU A 206 -26.38 8.12 -14.92
C LEU A 206 -27.44 7.93 -13.81
N PRO A 207 -27.93 6.72 -13.58
CA PRO A 207 -28.93 6.46 -12.53
C PRO A 207 -28.51 6.95 -11.14
N ASN A 208 -27.21 6.92 -10.83
CA ASN A 208 -26.68 7.23 -9.50
C ASN A 208 -25.76 8.46 -9.48
N ALA A 209 -25.46 9.09 -10.61
CA ALA A 209 -24.50 10.18 -10.65
C ALA A 209 -24.70 11.08 -11.89
N THR A 210 -24.33 12.34 -11.75
CA THR A 210 -24.16 13.25 -12.88
C THR A 210 -22.71 13.25 -13.33
N VAL A 211 -22.44 12.94 -14.59
CA VAL A 211 -21.09 12.87 -15.14
C VAL A 211 -20.84 14.07 -16.04
N ILE A 212 -19.84 14.85 -15.73
CA ILE A 212 -19.33 15.95 -16.55
C ILE A 212 -18.05 15.47 -17.22
N ALA A 213 -18.10 15.15 -18.49
CA ALA A 213 -16.98 14.55 -19.21
C ALA A 213 -16.48 15.42 -20.35
N GLN A 214 -15.17 15.51 -20.52
CA GLN A 214 -14.57 16.09 -21.72
C GLN A 214 -14.63 15.09 -22.88
N ARG A 215 -14.96 15.59 -24.07
CA ARG A 215 -14.98 14.79 -25.30
C ARG A 215 -13.58 14.62 -25.90
N PRO A 216 -13.28 13.45 -26.51
CA PRO A 216 -14.10 12.25 -26.55
C PRO A 216 -14.10 11.52 -25.19
N MET A 217 -15.27 11.02 -24.77
CA MET A 217 -15.40 10.24 -23.56
C MET A 217 -14.65 8.92 -23.69
N LYS A 218 -13.65 8.70 -22.82
CA LYS A 218 -12.73 7.54 -22.89
C LYS A 218 -13.15 6.36 -22.03
N ILE A 219 -14.36 6.39 -21.45
CA ILE A 219 -14.91 5.30 -20.67
C ILE A 219 -16.35 5.03 -21.05
N ARG A 220 -16.76 3.75 -21.05
CA ARG A 220 -18.17 3.39 -21.26
C ARG A 220 -19.00 3.74 -20.02
N PRO A 221 -20.18 4.37 -20.16
CA PRO A 221 -21.05 4.76 -19.04
C PRO A 221 -21.37 3.60 -18.09
N ARG A 222 -21.61 2.40 -18.64
CA ARG A 222 -21.89 1.18 -17.86
C ARG A 222 -20.72 0.78 -16.96
N ILE A 223 -19.49 0.91 -17.41
CA ILE A 223 -18.29 0.58 -16.63
C ILE A 223 -18.12 1.60 -15.50
N LEU A 224 -18.27 2.88 -15.79
CA LEU A 224 -18.22 3.93 -14.78
C LEU A 224 -19.30 3.74 -13.71
N SER A 225 -20.55 3.51 -14.13
CA SER A 225 -21.66 3.25 -13.20
C SER A 225 -21.42 2.02 -12.32
N GLY A 226 -20.78 0.98 -12.87
CA GLY A 226 -20.43 -0.24 -12.14
C GLY A 226 -19.31 -0.03 -11.10
N ALA A 227 -18.44 0.95 -11.30
CA ALA A 227 -17.38 1.30 -10.35
C ALA A 227 -17.86 2.23 -9.21
N LEU A 228 -19.06 2.82 -9.33
CA LEU A 228 -19.64 3.67 -8.30
C LEU A 228 -20.44 2.82 -7.31
N THR A 229 -19.88 2.54 -6.13
CA THR A 229 -20.58 1.83 -5.05
C THR A 229 -21.48 2.76 -4.26
N LEU A 230 -21.11 4.05 -4.14
CA LEU A 230 -21.93 5.09 -3.52
C LEU A 230 -23.22 5.31 -4.32
N ARG A 231 -24.34 5.52 -3.63
CA ARG A 231 -25.64 5.80 -4.24
C ARG A 231 -26.34 6.95 -3.51
N SER A 232 -26.90 7.87 -4.26
CA SER A 232 -27.70 8.97 -3.71
C SER A 232 -28.87 8.46 -2.87
N GLY A 233 -29.16 9.14 -1.77
CA GLY A 233 -30.21 8.80 -0.82
C GLY A 233 -29.87 7.73 0.21
N GLN A 234 -28.81 6.94 0.00
CA GLN A 234 -28.36 5.93 0.95
C GLN A 234 -27.56 6.54 2.10
N LEU A 235 -27.53 5.82 3.23
CA LEU A 235 -26.67 6.19 4.34
C LEU A 235 -25.19 6.21 3.88
N PHE A 236 -24.47 7.26 4.25
CA PHE A 236 -23.05 7.34 3.90
C PHE A 236 -22.25 6.25 4.63
N THR A 237 -21.34 5.59 3.92
CA THR A 237 -20.41 4.63 4.51
C THR A 237 -19.01 4.86 3.97
N VAL A 238 -18.01 4.83 4.84
CA VAL A 238 -16.59 4.95 4.44
C VAL A 238 -16.17 3.77 3.55
N ASP A 239 -16.72 2.60 3.80
CA ASP A 239 -16.43 1.42 2.98
C ASP A 239 -16.92 1.60 1.53
N ALA A 240 -18.10 2.19 1.31
CA ALA A 240 -18.59 2.49 -0.04
C ALA A 240 -17.73 3.59 -0.72
N GLN A 241 -17.30 4.58 0.04
CA GLN A 241 -16.36 5.60 -0.44
C GLN A 241 -15.04 4.96 -0.90
N ASN A 242 -14.41 4.17 -0.03
CA ASN A 242 -13.14 3.50 -0.30
C ASN A 242 -13.25 2.51 -1.47
N ARG A 243 -14.36 1.77 -1.55
CA ARG A 243 -14.63 0.86 -2.69
C ARG A 243 -14.77 1.63 -3.99
N THR A 244 -15.55 2.71 -3.99
CA THR A 244 -15.69 3.55 -5.19
C THR A 244 -14.33 4.04 -5.68
N GLN A 245 -13.50 4.56 -4.80
CA GLN A 245 -12.16 5.03 -5.17
C GLN A 245 -11.25 3.89 -5.62
N THR A 246 -11.30 2.74 -4.94
CA THR A 246 -10.51 1.56 -5.29
C THR A 246 -10.94 0.99 -6.64
N ASP A 247 -12.24 0.89 -6.90
CA ASP A 247 -12.77 0.32 -8.14
C ASP A 247 -12.49 1.22 -9.35
N LEU A 248 -12.56 2.55 -9.16
CA LEU A 248 -12.12 3.49 -10.19
C LEU A 248 -10.62 3.40 -10.48
N ASN A 249 -9.78 3.33 -9.44
CA ASN A 249 -8.33 3.17 -9.60
C ASN A 249 -7.95 1.84 -10.27
N LYS A 250 -8.66 0.74 -9.96
CA LYS A 250 -8.45 -0.58 -10.58
C LYS A 250 -8.72 -0.63 -12.07
N LEU A 251 -9.47 0.32 -12.62
CA LEU A 251 -9.65 0.41 -14.07
C LEU A 251 -8.33 0.71 -14.80
N GLY A 252 -7.32 1.30 -14.11
CA GLY A 252 -5.99 1.55 -14.68
C GLY A 252 -5.97 2.58 -15.81
N ILE A 253 -7.07 3.33 -16.00
CA ILE A 253 -7.22 4.33 -17.07
C ILE A 253 -7.07 5.75 -16.56
N PHE A 254 -7.06 5.93 -15.25
CA PHE A 254 -6.96 7.23 -14.61
C PHE A 254 -5.57 7.44 -14.02
N ARG A 255 -5.01 8.60 -14.28
CA ARG A 255 -3.77 9.07 -13.65
C ARG A 255 -3.99 9.46 -12.18
N SER A 256 -5.15 10.05 -11.89
CA SER A 256 -5.57 10.42 -10.55
C SER A 256 -7.08 10.32 -10.41
N VAL A 257 -7.53 9.88 -9.23
CA VAL A 257 -8.92 9.86 -8.81
C VAL A 257 -8.99 10.49 -7.44
N ASN A 258 -9.61 11.66 -7.34
CA ASN A 258 -9.81 12.38 -6.08
C ASN A 258 -11.30 12.37 -5.76
N LEU A 259 -11.64 11.86 -4.58
CA LEU A 259 -13.00 11.86 -4.08
C LEU A 259 -13.09 12.84 -2.91
N SER A 260 -13.93 13.86 -3.05
CA SER A 260 -14.22 14.85 -2.02
C SER A 260 -15.69 14.78 -1.61
N VAL A 261 -15.92 14.98 -0.32
CA VAL A 261 -17.26 14.96 0.28
C VAL A 261 -17.48 16.29 0.97
N THR A 262 -18.57 16.96 0.60
CA THR A 262 -18.94 18.27 1.15
C THR A 262 -20.38 18.24 1.64
N PRO A 263 -20.72 18.91 2.76
CA PRO A 263 -22.11 19.07 3.16
C PRO A 263 -22.89 19.87 2.12
N LEU A 264 -24.10 19.45 1.83
CA LEU A 264 -24.95 20.11 0.83
C LEU A 264 -25.30 21.55 1.24
N ASP A 265 -25.56 21.78 2.51
CA ASP A 265 -25.84 23.09 3.09
C ASP A 265 -25.41 23.12 4.55
N SER A 266 -24.21 23.68 4.79
CA SER A 266 -23.67 23.81 6.14
C SER A 266 -24.44 24.80 7.01
N LEU A 267 -25.20 25.72 6.41
CA LEU A 267 -25.95 26.75 7.14
C LEU A 267 -27.35 26.28 7.59
N ARG A 268 -27.95 25.31 6.88
CA ARG A 268 -29.30 24.80 7.18
C ARG A 268 -29.32 23.48 7.97
N GLY A 269 -28.16 22.99 8.44
CA GLY A 269 -28.13 21.74 9.22
C GLY A 269 -28.51 20.50 8.41
N SER A 270 -28.28 20.49 7.12
CA SER A 270 -28.58 19.35 6.22
C SER A 270 -27.80 18.10 6.64
N ASP A 271 -28.52 16.97 6.73
CA ASP A 271 -27.92 15.65 7.00
C ASP A 271 -27.47 14.96 5.70
N THR A 272 -27.16 15.75 4.67
CA THR A 272 -26.83 15.26 3.34
C THR A 272 -25.42 15.68 2.92
N LEU A 273 -24.67 14.75 2.34
CA LEU A 273 -23.30 14.93 1.87
C LEU A 273 -23.25 14.79 0.36
N ASP A 274 -22.85 15.85 -0.35
CA ASP A 274 -22.55 15.76 -1.77
C ASP A 274 -21.15 15.17 -2.00
N VAL A 275 -21.06 14.31 -3.00
CA VAL A 275 -19.83 13.62 -3.37
C VAL A 275 -19.36 14.13 -4.75
N ALA A 276 -18.18 14.70 -4.79
CA ALA A 276 -17.52 15.05 -6.03
C ALA A 276 -16.33 14.10 -6.28
N ILE A 277 -16.29 13.54 -7.48
CA ILE A 277 -15.22 12.62 -7.92
C ILE A 277 -14.55 13.27 -9.13
N ASP A 278 -13.30 13.69 -8.95
CA ASP A 278 -12.48 14.25 -10.00
C ASP A 278 -11.49 13.20 -10.50
N ALA A 279 -11.69 12.73 -11.73
CA ALA A 279 -10.85 11.72 -12.34
C ALA A 279 -10.20 12.24 -13.63
N GLN A 280 -8.87 12.16 -13.70
CA GLN A 280 -8.09 12.54 -14.86
C GLN A 280 -7.62 11.28 -15.60
N PHE A 281 -7.91 11.19 -16.88
CA PHE A 281 -7.42 10.09 -17.72
C PHE A 281 -5.90 10.13 -17.88
N ASP A 282 -5.30 8.96 -17.94
CA ASP A 282 -3.88 8.78 -18.26
C ASP A 282 -3.68 8.57 -19.78
N TYR A 283 -2.40 8.54 -20.20
CA TYR A 283 -2.04 8.17 -21.55
C TYR A 283 -2.39 6.70 -21.80
N PRO A 284 -3.17 6.41 -22.87
CA PRO A 284 -3.58 5.03 -23.12
C PRO A 284 -2.45 4.17 -23.70
N LEU A 285 -1.44 4.79 -24.33
CA LEU A 285 -0.33 4.10 -24.99
C LEU A 285 0.96 4.25 -24.18
N GLU A 286 1.60 3.13 -23.91
CA GLU A 286 2.93 3.05 -23.31
C GLU A 286 3.83 2.19 -24.19
N ALA A 287 5.08 2.60 -24.34
CA ALA A 287 6.11 1.83 -25.03
C ALA A 287 7.35 1.74 -24.15
N ALA A 288 7.95 0.56 -24.10
CA ALA A 288 9.20 0.31 -23.39
C ALA A 288 10.17 -0.45 -24.29
N LEU A 289 11.45 -0.09 -24.23
CA LEU A 289 12.54 -0.78 -24.85
C LEU A 289 13.54 -1.20 -23.78
N GLU A 290 13.76 -2.50 -23.66
CA GLU A 290 14.69 -3.08 -22.70
C GLU A 290 15.82 -3.78 -23.47
N THR A 291 17.04 -3.62 -22.98
CA THR A 291 18.21 -4.31 -23.51
C THR A 291 18.91 -5.01 -22.36
N ASP A 292 19.31 -6.25 -22.59
CA ASP A 292 20.01 -7.06 -21.61
C ASP A 292 21.20 -7.79 -22.25
N VAL A 293 22.10 -8.26 -21.41
CA VAL A 293 23.17 -9.17 -21.81
C VAL A 293 23.10 -10.38 -20.90
N THR A 294 22.89 -11.54 -21.50
CA THR A 294 22.78 -12.80 -20.78
C THR A 294 24.10 -13.57 -20.89
N SER A 295 24.58 -14.09 -19.76
CA SER A 295 25.72 -15.04 -19.72
C SER A 295 25.24 -16.33 -19.03
N LYS A 296 25.39 -17.45 -19.71
CA LYS A 296 24.92 -18.77 -19.26
C LYS A 296 26.12 -19.63 -18.81
N SER A 297 25.89 -20.55 -17.88
CA SER A 297 26.91 -21.48 -17.34
C SER A 297 27.53 -22.41 -18.39
N ASN A 298 26.87 -22.62 -19.53
CA ASN A 298 27.35 -23.39 -20.67
C ASN A 298 28.18 -22.55 -21.67
N SER A 299 28.74 -21.44 -21.23
CA SER A 299 29.58 -20.54 -22.01
C SER A 299 28.88 -19.82 -23.17
N PHE A 300 27.56 -19.71 -23.16
CA PHE A 300 26.84 -18.84 -24.07
C PHE A 300 26.74 -17.44 -23.47
N ILE A 301 27.03 -16.45 -24.30
CA ILE A 301 26.83 -15.03 -23.95
C ILE A 301 26.22 -14.30 -25.14
N GLY A 302 25.35 -13.35 -24.88
CA GLY A 302 24.80 -12.55 -25.95
C GLY A 302 23.81 -11.47 -25.49
N PRO A 303 23.56 -10.48 -26.38
CA PRO A 303 22.58 -9.43 -26.13
C PRO A 303 21.15 -9.92 -26.34
N GLY A 304 20.24 -9.37 -25.56
CA GLY A 304 18.81 -9.44 -25.74
C GLY A 304 18.19 -8.05 -25.92
N ILE A 305 17.11 -7.99 -26.65
CA ILE A 305 16.30 -6.80 -26.83
C ILE A 305 14.84 -7.16 -26.70
N THR A 306 14.12 -6.38 -25.92
CA THR A 306 12.66 -6.54 -25.74
C THR A 306 11.99 -5.21 -26.04
N PHE A 307 11.04 -5.23 -26.94
CA PHE A 307 10.16 -4.11 -27.25
C PHE A 307 8.74 -4.44 -26.78
N LYS A 308 8.18 -3.59 -25.94
CA LYS A 308 6.84 -3.74 -25.39
C LYS A 308 6.01 -2.51 -25.72
N VAL A 309 4.81 -2.73 -26.25
CA VAL A 309 3.80 -1.69 -26.44
C VAL A 309 2.52 -2.14 -25.74
N SER A 310 1.92 -1.25 -24.97
CA SER A 310 0.63 -1.53 -24.34
C SER A 310 -0.37 -0.41 -24.57
N ASN A 311 -1.63 -0.81 -24.74
CA ASN A 311 -2.76 0.10 -24.72
C ASN A 311 -3.62 -0.22 -23.49
N ASN A 312 -3.70 0.74 -22.56
CA ASN A 312 -4.32 0.54 -21.24
C ASN A 312 -5.84 0.78 -21.25
N ASN A 313 -6.45 1.06 -22.42
CA ASN A 313 -7.88 1.31 -22.51
C ASN A 313 -8.44 0.97 -23.92
N LEU A 314 -8.14 -0.21 -24.41
CA LEU A 314 -8.39 -0.61 -25.80
C LEU A 314 -9.86 -0.46 -26.20
N PHE A 315 -10.79 -0.92 -25.35
CA PHE A 315 -12.23 -0.92 -25.61
C PHE A 315 -13.01 0.03 -24.70
N ARG A 316 -12.35 1.05 -24.10
CA ARG A 316 -12.96 2.03 -23.18
C ARG A 316 -13.57 1.41 -21.92
N GLY A 317 -12.99 0.34 -21.41
CA GLY A 317 -13.43 -0.35 -20.20
C GLY A 317 -12.28 -0.74 -19.28
N GLY A 318 -11.08 -0.13 -19.50
CA GLY A 318 -9.88 -0.48 -18.75
C GLY A 318 -9.23 -1.78 -19.24
N GLU A 319 -9.59 -2.25 -20.44
CA GLU A 319 -8.94 -3.43 -21.03
C GLU A 319 -7.52 -3.04 -21.46
N VAL A 320 -6.53 -3.82 -21.04
CA VAL A 320 -5.11 -3.64 -21.37
C VAL A 320 -4.69 -4.67 -22.40
N LEU A 321 -4.29 -4.20 -23.58
CA LEU A 321 -3.61 -5.04 -24.57
C LEU A 321 -2.12 -4.71 -24.53
N ALA A 322 -1.29 -5.70 -24.20
CA ALA A 322 0.17 -5.58 -24.24
C ALA A 322 0.74 -6.52 -25.31
N LEU A 323 1.52 -5.98 -26.23
CA LEU A 323 2.29 -6.71 -27.22
C LEU A 323 3.76 -6.65 -26.81
N LYS A 324 4.43 -7.81 -26.75
CA LYS A 324 5.84 -7.94 -26.42
C LYS A 324 6.56 -8.66 -27.55
N LEU A 325 7.54 -8.02 -28.13
CA LEU A 325 8.48 -8.60 -29.08
C LEU A 325 9.83 -8.72 -28.37
N ASN A 326 10.37 -9.92 -28.26
CA ASN A 326 11.68 -10.18 -27.70
C ASN A 326 12.57 -10.89 -28.73
N GLY A 327 13.83 -10.49 -28.75
CA GLY A 327 14.85 -11.11 -29.58
C GLY A 327 16.15 -11.25 -28.80
N SER A 328 16.80 -12.39 -28.90
CA SER A 328 18.13 -12.59 -28.35
C SER A 328 19.03 -13.30 -29.34
N TYR A 329 20.31 -12.98 -29.28
CA TYR A 329 21.34 -13.62 -30.06
C TYR A 329 22.49 -14.00 -29.15
N GLU A 330 22.87 -15.26 -29.15
CA GLU A 330 23.87 -15.81 -28.24
C GLU A 330 24.96 -16.51 -29.04
N TRP A 331 26.21 -16.36 -28.62
CA TRP A 331 27.36 -17.09 -29.15
C TRP A 331 28.08 -17.83 -28.03
N GLN A 332 28.68 -18.96 -28.37
CA GLN A 332 29.45 -19.74 -27.41
C GLN A 332 30.89 -19.18 -27.28
N THR A 333 31.31 -18.89 -26.06
CA THR A 333 32.64 -18.47 -25.71
C THR A 333 33.41 -19.64 -25.08
N GLY A 334 34.57 -20.01 -25.56
CA GLY A 334 35.47 -20.90 -24.79
C GLY A 334 35.77 -22.29 -25.34
N ASN A 335 35.56 -22.61 -26.61
CA ASN A 335 36.06 -23.86 -27.16
C ASN A 335 37.36 -23.63 -27.96
N LYS A 336 38.51 -23.67 -27.26
CA LYS A 336 39.84 -23.50 -27.86
C LYS A 336 40.50 -24.80 -28.40
N ASN A 337 39.84 -25.96 -28.26
CA ASN A 337 40.40 -27.25 -28.58
C ASN A 337 39.62 -27.99 -29.66
N SER A 338 39.68 -27.51 -30.91
CA SER A 338 39.43 -28.36 -32.07
C SER A 338 40.03 -27.67 -33.30
N GLY A 339 41.18 -28.13 -33.76
CA GLY A 339 41.75 -27.74 -35.05
C GLY A 339 40.82 -28.11 -36.18
N GLY A 340 40.16 -27.14 -36.77
CA GLY A 340 39.24 -27.29 -37.88
C GLY A 340 37.99 -26.46 -37.68
N ARG A 341 37.79 -25.45 -38.57
CA ARG A 341 36.61 -24.59 -38.73
C ARG A 341 35.67 -24.57 -37.51
N SER A 342 35.93 -23.70 -36.55
CA SER A 342 35.04 -23.44 -35.44
C SER A 342 33.72 -22.90 -36.03
N SER A 343 32.77 -23.76 -36.26
CA SER A 343 31.35 -23.39 -36.36
C SER A 343 31.01 -22.73 -35.02
N ARG A 344 31.09 -21.40 -34.96
CA ARG A 344 30.58 -20.65 -33.80
C ARG A 344 29.12 -21.01 -33.70
N LEU A 345 28.79 -21.82 -32.72
CA LEU A 345 27.40 -22.16 -32.44
C LEU A 345 26.67 -20.90 -31.99
N ASN A 346 26.03 -20.27 -32.94
CA ASN A 346 25.20 -19.09 -32.68
C ASN A 346 23.80 -19.56 -32.46
N SER A 347 23.14 -19.08 -31.41
CA SER A 347 21.75 -19.32 -31.12
C SER A 347 20.97 -18.01 -31.24
N TYR A 348 19.80 -18.05 -31.80
CA TYR A 348 18.89 -16.90 -31.73
C TYR A 348 17.50 -17.33 -31.31
N GLU A 349 16.86 -16.45 -30.58
CA GLU A 349 15.48 -16.60 -30.10
C GLU A 349 14.69 -15.37 -30.52
N LEU A 350 13.47 -15.58 -31.03
CA LEU A 350 12.52 -14.54 -31.35
C LEU A 350 11.18 -14.93 -30.73
N GLY A 351 10.59 -14.02 -29.96
CA GLY A 351 9.30 -14.26 -29.33
C GLY A 351 8.35 -13.09 -29.59
N LEU A 352 7.10 -13.42 -29.91
CA LEU A 352 5.99 -12.45 -29.98
C LEU A 352 4.91 -12.91 -29.02
N ASN A 353 4.57 -12.06 -28.07
CA ASN A 353 3.56 -12.34 -27.07
C ASN A 353 2.51 -11.22 -27.05
N ALA A 354 1.24 -11.61 -27.06
CA ALA A 354 0.10 -10.73 -26.90
C ALA A 354 -0.63 -11.08 -25.61
N ASN A 355 -0.87 -10.12 -24.75
CA ASN A 355 -1.59 -10.26 -23.50
C ASN A 355 -2.75 -9.28 -23.44
N LEU A 356 -3.98 -9.80 -23.35
CA LEU A 356 -5.20 -9.01 -23.13
C LEU A 356 -5.68 -9.23 -21.69
N SER A 357 -5.63 -8.18 -20.87
CA SER A 357 -6.15 -8.16 -19.50
C SER A 357 -7.43 -7.35 -19.44
N ILE A 358 -8.48 -7.93 -18.88
CA ILE A 358 -9.81 -7.31 -18.74
C ILE A 358 -10.10 -7.20 -17.24
N PRO A 359 -10.30 -5.97 -16.68
CA PRO A 359 -10.46 -5.75 -15.23
C PRO A 359 -11.86 -6.17 -14.73
N ARG A 360 -12.38 -7.26 -15.26
CA ARG A 360 -13.63 -7.88 -14.84
C ARG A 360 -13.61 -9.36 -15.19
N LEU A 361 -14.41 -10.15 -14.47
CA LEU A 361 -14.59 -11.55 -14.78
C LEU A 361 -15.56 -11.70 -15.97
N LEU A 362 -15.09 -12.36 -17.02
CA LEU A 362 -15.93 -12.78 -18.16
C LEU A 362 -16.59 -14.13 -17.86
N LEU A 363 -17.32 -14.19 -16.75
CA LEU A 363 -18.08 -15.36 -16.31
C LEU A 363 -19.58 -15.02 -16.28
N PRO A 364 -20.44 -16.04 -16.39
CA PRO A 364 -21.88 -15.86 -16.27
C PRO A 364 -22.28 -15.15 -14.97
N SER A 365 -23.30 -14.33 -15.03
CA SER A 365 -23.72 -13.45 -13.91
C SER A 365 -24.09 -14.19 -12.63
N PHE A 366 -24.54 -15.45 -12.72
CA PHE A 366 -24.87 -16.27 -11.56
C PHE A 366 -23.62 -16.65 -10.73
N ILE A 367 -22.42 -16.74 -11.36
CA ILE A 367 -21.15 -16.97 -10.67
C ILE A 367 -20.62 -15.65 -10.10
N THR A 368 -20.62 -14.59 -10.90
CA THR A 368 -20.03 -13.29 -10.50
C THR A 368 -20.80 -12.62 -9.37
N ARG A 369 -22.11 -12.82 -9.24
CA ARG A 369 -22.93 -12.29 -8.14
C ARG A 369 -22.54 -12.82 -6.76
N ARG A 370 -21.94 -14.01 -6.69
CA ARG A 370 -21.46 -14.62 -5.43
C ARG A 370 -20.07 -14.13 -5.02
N LEU A 371 -19.34 -13.50 -5.93
CA LEU A 371 -17.99 -13.01 -5.65
C LEU A 371 -18.06 -11.62 -5.04
N LYS A 372 -17.55 -11.49 -3.83
CA LYS A 372 -17.56 -10.25 -3.05
C LYS A 372 -16.50 -9.24 -3.54
N TYR A 373 -15.49 -9.72 -4.23
CA TYR A 373 -14.35 -8.92 -4.69
C TYR A 373 -14.25 -8.91 -6.21
N PRO A 374 -13.83 -7.77 -6.79
CA PRO A 374 -13.64 -7.68 -8.24
C PRO A 374 -12.52 -8.60 -8.70
N GLY A 375 -12.76 -9.28 -9.80
CA GLY A 375 -11.77 -10.13 -10.44
C GLY A 375 -11.38 -9.63 -11.81
N SER A 376 -10.38 -10.28 -12.44
CA SER A 376 -9.93 -10.00 -13.81
C SER A 376 -9.86 -11.26 -14.64
N THR A 377 -9.95 -11.08 -15.96
CA THR A 377 -9.77 -12.15 -16.96
C THR A 377 -8.56 -11.80 -17.82
N THR A 378 -7.68 -12.75 -18.05
CA THR A 378 -6.50 -12.58 -18.89
C THR A 378 -6.48 -13.60 -20.01
N PHE A 379 -6.13 -13.16 -21.23
CA PHE A 379 -5.87 -14.00 -22.37
C PHE A 379 -4.45 -13.75 -22.84
N GLN A 380 -3.70 -14.80 -23.07
CA GLN A 380 -2.33 -14.71 -23.56
C GLN A 380 -2.17 -15.60 -24.79
N LEU A 381 -1.51 -15.06 -25.80
CA LEU A 381 -1.10 -15.76 -27.00
C LEU A 381 0.39 -15.49 -27.21
N GLY A 382 1.13 -16.55 -27.55
CA GLY A 382 2.57 -16.43 -27.77
C GLY A 382 3.03 -17.30 -28.93
N VAL A 383 4.05 -16.80 -29.62
CA VAL A 383 4.81 -17.54 -30.63
C VAL A 383 6.29 -17.34 -30.32
N ASP A 384 7.01 -18.42 -30.08
CA ASP A 384 8.42 -18.41 -29.80
C ASP A 384 9.17 -19.25 -30.83
N LEU A 385 10.17 -18.65 -31.44
CA LEU A 385 11.08 -19.31 -32.38
C LEU A 385 12.47 -19.37 -31.74
N MET A 386 12.99 -20.57 -31.58
CA MET A 386 14.35 -20.81 -31.12
C MET A 386 15.11 -21.59 -32.19
N ASN A 387 16.25 -21.07 -32.59
CA ASN A 387 17.16 -21.77 -33.50
C ASN A 387 18.53 -21.96 -32.85
N ARG A 388 18.91 -23.21 -32.67
CA ARG A 388 20.25 -23.62 -32.24
C ARG A 388 20.89 -24.45 -33.35
N PRO A 389 21.66 -23.83 -34.24
CA PRO A 389 22.29 -24.50 -35.35
C PRO A 389 23.09 -25.73 -34.88
N SER A 390 23.00 -26.80 -35.64
CA SER A 390 23.54 -28.14 -35.33
C SER A 390 22.84 -28.95 -34.24
N PHE A 391 21.83 -28.38 -33.58
CA PHE A 391 21.03 -29.12 -32.59
C PHE A 391 19.56 -29.20 -32.99
N PHE A 392 18.83 -28.10 -33.01
CA PHE A 392 17.41 -28.07 -33.33
C PHE A 392 16.88 -26.69 -33.72
N ARG A 393 15.75 -26.67 -34.37
CA ARG A 393 14.90 -25.48 -34.53
C ARG A 393 13.53 -25.80 -33.94
N LEU A 394 13.07 -24.94 -33.06
CA LEU A 394 11.79 -25.06 -32.39
C LEU A 394 10.90 -23.86 -32.72
N ILE A 395 9.66 -24.12 -33.05
CA ILE A 395 8.59 -23.12 -33.09
C ILE A 395 7.52 -23.56 -32.10
N ALA A 396 7.27 -22.74 -31.10
CA ALA A 396 6.25 -23.04 -30.10
C ALA A 396 5.11 -22.02 -30.19
N PHE A 397 3.90 -22.52 -30.16
CA PHE A 397 2.68 -21.72 -30.04
C PHE A 397 2.11 -21.94 -28.65
N SER A 398 1.78 -20.86 -27.97
CA SER A 398 1.19 -20.92 -26.65
C SER A 398 -0.09 -20.11 -26.59
N GLY A 399 -1.08 -20.61 -25.87
CA GLY A 399 -2.33 -19.91 -25.60
C GLY A 399 -2.81 -20.22 -24.20
N SER A 400 -3.22 -19.20 -23.45
CA SER A 400 -3.80 -19.38 -22.13
C SER A 400 -4.92 -18.40 -21.85
N ALA A 401 -5.89 -18.85 -21.03
CA ALA A 401 -6.93 -18.01 -20.47
C ALA A 401 -6.94 -18.19 -18.94
N GLY A 402 -6.95 -17.10 -18.21
CA GLY A 402 -6.87 -17.10 -16.75
C GLY A 402 -7.94 -16.23 -16.13
N TYR A 403 -8.44 -16.63 -14.95
CA TYR A 403 -9.34 -15.86 -14.11
C TYR A 403 -8.67 -15.62 -12.77
N ASN A 404 -8.55 -14.34 -12.38
CA ASN A 404 -8.03 -13.92 -11.08
C ASN A 404 -9.16 -13.34 -10.25
N PHE A 405 -9.41 -13.88 -9.07
CA PHE A 405 -10.41 -13.38 -8.14
C PHE A 405 -10.02 -13.68 -6.71
N GLN A 406 -10.50 -12.86 -5.77
CA GLN A 406 -10.30 -13.05 -4.34
C GLN A 406 -11.57 -13.57 -3.69
N THR A 407 -11.45 -14.56 -2.82
CA THR A 407 -12.56 -15.15 -2.06
C THR A 407 -12.67 -14.58 -0.65
N SER A 408 -11.55 -14.08 -0.10
CA SER A 408 -11.45 -13.43 1.21
C SER A 408 -10.62 -12.14 1.12
N PRO A 409 -10.78 -11.20 2.10
CA PRO A 409 -10.00 -9.96 2.15
C PRO A 409 -8.51 -10.21 2.39
#